data_e53c0a89ab0dfc3a29f7c102ecc72fe0
#
_entry.id   e53c0a89ab0dfc3a29f7c102ecc72fe0
#
_cell.length_a   1.000
_cell.length_b   1.000
_cell.length_c   1.000
_cell.angle_alpha   90.00
_cell.angle_beta   90.00
_cell.angle_gamma   90.00
#
_symmetry.space_group_name_H-M   'P 1'
#
loop_
_entity.id
_entity.type
_entity.pdbx_description
1 polymer ?
#
loop_
_entity_poly.entity_id
_entity_poly.type
_entity_poly.pdbx_seq_one_letter_code
_entity_poly.pdbx_strand_id
1 'polypeptide(L)'
;MENNTITPSDPIPEAIHDQGNSDKPSAGNLSGLIFSFFQQAKENKRLMNSLRITLRSLIAVLVALFVFVFMLYIVPGFQELSSGRKTRLTSDPELKNDQNYKKQTSALTQEIQRLSKQYASYTSGQSYIVINTTYNRFFLYKNKKLIREGTCSTGSYKRLQTAEGRSWTFKTPRGKFEIQGKRTNPSWHKPDWAFIEEGLPVPPKDSPLRWEPYVLGDYALDLGDSYMIHGTIYKRQLGMPVTHGCVRMNDEDLEAVFRTLNIGSKVYIF
;
A
#
# COMPACT_ATOMS: atom_id res chain seq x y z
N MET A 1 24.75 15.97 48.49
CA MET A 1 25.19 17.37 48.65
C MET A 1 24.11 18.15 48.02
N GLU A 2 23.31 18.49 48.87
CA GLU A 2 22.80 19.77 49.45
C GLU A 2 21.68 20.33 48.63
N ASN A 3 20.43 20.19 49.10
CA ASN A 3 19.72 20.89 50.19
C ASN A 3 19.46 22.37 49.88
N ASN A 4 18.19 22.72 49.83
CA ASN A 4 17.49 23.62 50.73
C ASN A 4 16.17 24.04 50.12
N THR A 5 15.03 23.60 50.63
CA THR A 5 14.23 24.04 51.81
C THR A 5 14.06 25.58 51.93
N ILE A 6 12.83 26.02 51.94
CA ILE A 6 12.11 26.65 53.11
C ILE A 6 11.01 27.54 52.59
N THR A 7 9.79 27.22 52.78
CA THR A 7 8.62 27.76 53.55
C THR A 7 8.78 29.06 54.32
N PRO A 8 7.75 29.61 54.97
CA PRO A 8 6.44 30.17 54.59
C PRO A 8 6.23 31.53 55.27
N SER A 9 5.11 32.23 55.00
CA SER A 9 4.48 33.03 56.06
C SER A 9 3.17 33.67 55.58
N ASP A 10 2.13 33.22 56.22
CA ASP A 10 0.90 33.99 56.44
C ASP A 10 1.18 35.29 57.22
N PRO A 11 0.25 36.28 57.25
CA PRO A 11 -0.83 36.24 58.23
C PRO A 11 -2.17 36.81 57.78
N ILE A 12 -3.22 36.26 58.37
CA ILE A 12 -4.50 36.88 58.71
C ILE A 12 -4.25 37.71 59.98
N PRO A 13 -4.96 38.76 60.35
CA PRO A 13 -6.41 38.89 60.53
C PRO A 13 -6.99 40.31 60.37
N GLU A 14 -8.24 40.43 60.48
CA GLU A 14 -9.14 41.10 61.47
C GLU A 14 -10.34 41.78 60.80
N ALA A 15 -11.33 41.55 61.28
CA ALA A 15 -12.68 41.66 61.71
C ALA A 15 -13.12 43.10 62.06
N ILE A 16 -14.46 43.32 61.82
CA ILE A 16 -15.42 44.15 62.51
C ILE A 16 -15.45 45.63 62.10
N HIS A 17 -16.49 46.05 61.49
CA HIS A 17 -17.46 46.93 62.11
C HIS A 17 -18.83 46.98 61.38
N ASP A 18 -19.80 46.63 62.16
CA ASP A 18 -21.25 46.88 61.99
C ASP A 18 -21.55 48.38 62.01
N GLN A 19 -22.33 48.81 61.01
CA GLN A 19 -23.27 49.94 61.26
C GLN A 19 -24.45 49.82 60.31
N GLY A 20 -25.54 49.47 60.90
CA GLY A 20 -26.84 49.54 60.26
C GLY A 20 -27.23 50.97 59.80
N ASN A 21 -27.89 51.00 58.67
CA ASN A 21 -28.86 52.07 58.45
C ASN A 21 -30.05 51.49 57.67
N SER A 22 -31.16 51.63 58.34
CA SER A 22 -32.49 51.40 57.83
C SER A 22 -32.81 52.38 56.71
N ASP A 23 -33.18 51.89 55.55
CA ASP A 23 -34.05 52.68 54.69
C ASP A 23 -35.03 51.83 53.91
N LYS A 24 -36.26 52.28 53.91
CA LYS A 24 -37.47 51.68 53.35
C LYS A 24 -37.37 51.27 51.89
N PRO A 25 -38.19 50.30 51.44
CA PRO A 25 -38.26 49.92 50.06
C PRO A 25 -38.91 51.05 49.23
N SER A 26 -38.06 51.66 48.42
CA SER A 26 -38.50 52.49 47.32
C SER A 26 -39.17 51.63 46.26
N ALA A 27 -40.37 52.03 45.88
CA ALA A 27 -41.08 51.42 44.72
C ALA A 27 -40.26 51.66 43.44
N GLY A 28 -39.23 50.81 43.22
CA GLY A 28 -38.29 50.89 42.14
C GLY A 28 -38.50 49.82 41.11
N ASN A 29 -39.16 50.20 40.07
CA ASN A 29 -38.93 49.68 38.72
C ASN A 29 -39.38 48.23 38.42
N LEU A 30 -40.72 48.05 38.48
CA LEU A 30 -41.36 46.86 37.90
C LEU A 30 -40.95 46.64 36.43
N SER A 31 -40.68 47.72 35.70
CA SER A 31 -40.24 47.72 34.32
C SER A 31 -38.80 47.07 34.14
N GLY A 32 -37.90 47.35 35.10
CA GLY A 32 -36.54 46.74 35.10
C GLY A 32 -36.54 45.24 35.38
N LEU A 33 -37.40 44.81 36.33
CA LEU A 33 -37.59 43.42 36.63
C LEU A 33 -38.22 42.63 35.45
N ILE A 34 -39.21 43.19 34.81
CA ILE A 34 -39.84 42.64 33.61
C ILE A 34 -38.85 42.59 32.46
N PHE A 35 -38.04 43.63 32.25
CA PHE A 35 -37.03 43.66 31.20
C PHE A 35 -35.91 42.60 31.43
N SER A 36 -35.43 42.46 32.67
CA SER A 36 -34.43 41.43 33.00
C SER A 36 -34.99 40.00 32.81
N PHE A 37 -36.25 39.78 33.19
CA PHE A 37 -36.94 38.51 32.99
C PHE A 37 -37.09 38.17 31.49
N PHE A 38 -37.44 39.13 30.65
CA PHE A 38 -37.51 38.94 29.20
C PHE A 38 -36.14 38.73 28.56
N GLN A 39 -35.10 39.40 29.04
CA GLN A 39 -33.71 39.16 28.60
C GLN A 39 -33.26 37.76 28.96
N GLN A 40 -33.50 37.29 30.17
CA GLN A 40 -33.14 35.96 30.65
C GLN A 40 -33.92 34.85 29.93
N ALA A 41 -35.22 35.11 29.64
CA ALA A 41 -36.02 34.20 28.82
C ALA A 41 -35.53 34.14 27.36
N LYS A 42 -35.05 35.26 26.81
CA LYS A 42 -34.48 35.35 25.47
C LYS A 42 -33.12 34.64 25.37
N GLU A 43 -32.26 34.74 26.37
CA GLU A 43 -31.01 34.00 26.48
C GLU A 43 -31.22 32.50 26.63
N ASN A 44 -32.16 32.09 27.49
CA ASN A 44 -32.53 30.67 27.62
C ASN A 44 -33.09 30.10 26.33
N LYS A 45 -33.86 30.87 25.57
CA LYS A 45 -34.38 30.45 24.27
C LYS A 45 -33.29 30.35 23.22
N ARG A 46 -32.29 31.23 23.23
CA ARG A 46 -31.10 31.13 22.36
C ARG A 46 -30.23 29.93 22.73
N LEU A 47 -29.98 29.72 24.03
CA LEU A 47 -29.26 28.56 24.55
C LEU A 47 -29.97 27.24 24.19
N MET A 48 -31.28 27.17 24.36
CA MET A 48 -32.07 26.00 23.97
C MET A 48 -32.06 25.76 22.46
N ASN A 49 -32.07 26.80 21.65
CA ASN A 49 -31.97 26.66 20.20
C ASN A 49 -30.56 26.20 19.75
N SER A 50 -29.51 26.78 20.35
CA SER A 50 -28.14 26.31 20.07
C SER A 50 -27.94 24.86 20.49
N LEU A 51 -28.44 24.46 21.66
CA LEU A 51 -28.39 23.09 22.13
C LEU A 51 -29.14 22.11 21.18
N ARG A 52 -30.30 22.54 20.67
CA ARG A 52 -31.04 21.74 19.67
C ARG A 52 -30.30 21.62 18.34
N ILE A 53 -29.61 22.66 17.90
CA ILE A 53 -28.80 22.65 16.67
C ILE A 53 -27.60 21.75 16.87
N THR A 54 -26.86 21.86 17.99
CA THR A 54 -25.72 20.99 18.30
C THR A 54 -26.15 19.55 18.45
N LEU A 55 -27.26 19.25 19.09
CA LEU A 55 -27.78 17.89 19.20
C LEU A 55 -28.17 17.30 17.82
N ARG A 56 -28.81 18.10 16.97
CA ARG A 56 -29.16 17.67 15.61
C ARG A 56 -27.91 17.41 14.75
N SER A 57 -26.90 18.26 14.84
CA SER A 57 -25.63 18.03 14.13
C SER A 57 -24.89 16.80 14.66
N LEU A 58 -24.91 16.56 15.97
CA LEU A 58 -24.32 15.34 16.55
C LEU A 58 -25.03 14.08 16.06
N ILE A 59 -26.36 14.08 16.03
CA ILE A 59 -27.15 12.97 15.50
C ILE A 59 -26.83 12.75 14.01
N ALA A 60 -26.74 13.83 13.22
CA ALA A 60 -26.40 13.70 11.81
C ALA A 60 -25.01 13.08 11.60
N VAL A 61 -24.01 13.48 12.40
CA VAL A 61 -22.66 12.88 12.37
C VAL A 61 -22.70 11.41 12.78
N LEU A 62 -23.45 11.05 13.83
CA LEU A 62 -23.59 9.65 14.26
C LEU A 62 -24.28 8.79 13.19
N VAL A 63 -25.30 9.31 12.53
CA VAL A 63 -25.97 8.61 11.42
C VAL A 63 -25.01 8.44 10.22
N ALA A 64 -24.25 9.48 9.87
CA ALA A 64 -23.25 9.38 8.80
C ALA A 64 -22.16 8.36 9.14
N LEU A 65 -21.68 8.33 10.38
CA LEU A 65 -20.71 7.35 10.86
C LEU A 65 -21.29 5.92 10.83
N PHE A 66 -22.54 5.77 11.25
CA PHE A 66 -23.24 4.47 11.19
C PHE A 66 -23.39 3.98 9.74
N VAL A 67 -23.80 4.85 8.82
CA VAL A 67 -23.90 4.50 7.39
C VAL A 67 -22.52 4.15 6.81
N PHE A 68 -21.49 4.88 7.19
CA PHE A 68 -20.12 4.61 6.76
C PHE A 68 -19.63 3.24 7.26
N VAL A 69 -19.81 2.93 8.55
CA VAL A 69 -19.46 1.62 9.13
C VAL A 69 -20.30 0.51 8.51
N PHE A 70 -21.60 0.75 8.29
CA PHE A 70 -22.47 -0.21 7.62
C PHE A 70 -21.99 -0.52 6.20
N MET A 71 -21.62 0.50 5.41
CA MET A 71 -21.07 0.32 4.06
C MET A 71 -19.74 -0.42 4.05
N LEU A 72 -18.85 -0.16 5.04
CA LEU A 72 -17.53 -0.80 5.09
C LEU A 72 -17.54 -2.25 5.56
N TYR A 73 -18.44 -2.59 6.50
CA TYR A 73 -18.39 -3.88 7.18
C TYR A 73 -19.58 -4.80 6.88
N ILE A 74 -20.77 -4.22 6.73
CA ILE A 74 -21.98 -5.04 6.54
C ILE A 74 -22.25 -5.33 5.07
N VAL A 75 -22.05 -4.35 4.18
CA VAL A 75 -22.28 -4.56 2.74
C VAL A 75 -21.31 -5.60 2.14
N PRO A 76 -19.98 -5.58 2.42
CA PRO A 76 -19.08 -6.65 1.98
C PRO A 76 -19.43 -8.01 2.58
N GLY A 77 -19.80 -8.05 3.87
CA GLY A 77 -20.24 -9.30 4.52
C GLY A 77 -21.51 -9.89 3.90
N PHE A 78 -22.44 -9.04 3.49
CA PHE A 78 -23.62 -9.48 2.74
C PHE A 78 -23.30 -9.96 1.32
N GLN A 79 -22.32 -9.33 0.66
CA GLN A 79 -21.84 -9.79 -0.64
C GLN A 79 -21.14 -11.15 -0.52
N GLU A 80 -20.35 -11.38 0.53
CA GLU A 80 -19.76 -12.69 0.81
C GLU A 80 -20.84 -13.74 1.15
N LEU A 81 -21.86 -13.39 1.96
CA LEU A 81 -22.97 -14.30 2.24
C LEU A 81 -23.82 -14.60 0.99
N SER A 82 -24.01 -13.60 0.11
CA SER A 82 -24.80 -13.80 -1.12
C SER A 82 -24.00 -14.51 -2.21
N SER A 83 -22.68 -14.29 -2.29
CA SER A 83 -21.78 -15.04 -3.17
C SER A 83 -21.38 -16.39 -2.57
N GLY A 84 -21.40 -16.51 -1.25
CA GLY A 84 -21.12 -17.75 -0.51
C GLY A 84 -22.31 -18.70 -0.40
N ARG A 85 -23.42 -18.42 -1.07
CA ARG A 85 -24.38 -19.47 -1.39
C ARG A 85 -23.68 -20.45 -2.34
N LYS A 86 -22.75 -21.23 -1.80
CA LYS A 86 -22.45 -22.55 -2.32
C LYS A 86 -23.82 -23.18 -2.45
N THR A 87 -24.40 -23.15 -3.63
CA THR A 87 -25.42 -24.09 -4.01
C THR A 87 -24.80 -25.43 -3.64
N ARG A 88 -25.13 -25.97 -2.46
CA ARG A 88 -25.01 -27.41 -2.26
C ARG A 88 -25.81 -27.93 -3.47
N LEU A 89 -25.08 -28.38 -4.46
CA LEU A 89 -25.62 -29.27 -5.46
C LEU A 89 -26.13 -30.45 -4.64
N THR A 90 -27.35 -30.33 -4.16
CA THR A 90 -28.10 -31.49 -3.70
C THR A 90 -28.06 -32.39 -4.92
N SER A 91 -27.39 -33.51 -4.76
CA SER A 91 -27.33 -34.56 -5.76
C SER A 91 -28.73 -35.21 -5.82
N ASP A 92 -29.70 -34.39 -6.20
CA ASP A 92 -31.06 -34.85 -6.42
C ASP A 92 -31.04 -35.67 -7.73
N PRO A 93 -31.29 -36.99 -7.66
CA PRO A 93 -31.22 -37.84 -8.88
C PRO A 93 -32.23 -37.41 -9.94
N GLU A 94 -33.34 -36.74 -9.57
CA GLU A 94 -34.36 -36.23 -10.51
C GLU A 94 -33.81 -35.04 -11.29
N LEU A 95 -33.07 -34.10 -10.67
CA LEU A 95 -32.45 -32.97 -11.35
C LEU A 95 -31.42 -33.39 -12.39
N LYS A 96 -30.71 -34.49 -12.16
CA LYS A 96 -29.74 -35.03 -13.12
C LYS A 96 -30.38 -35.57 -14.40
N ASN A 97 -31.65 -35.86 -14.38
CA ASN A 97 -32.39 -36.40 -15.51
C ASN A 97 -33.13 -35.30 -16.28
N ASP A 98 -33.20 -34.08 -15.75
CA ASP A 98 -33.78 -32.94 -16.45
C ASP A 98 -32.94 -32.59 -17.67
N GLN A 99 -33.59 -32.55 -18.84
CA GLN A 99 -32.96 -32.23 -20.10
C GLN A 99 -32.35 -30.82 -20.11
N ASN A 100 -32.94 -29.89 -19.36
CA ASN A 100 -32.46 -28.51 -19.19
C ASN A 100 -31.18 -28.48 -18.34
N TYR A 101 -31.10 -29.27 -17.29
CA TYR A 101 -29.91 -29.43 -16.46
C TYR A 101 -28.75 -30.03 -17.26
N LYS A 102 -28.99 -31.07 -18.03
CA LYS A 102 -27.99 -31.69 -18.94
C LYS A 102 -27.45 -30.68 -19.94
N LYS A 103 -28.36 -29.88 -20.56
CA LYS A 103 -27.99 -28.84 -21.55
C LYS A 103 -27.15 -27.74 -20.91
N GLN A 104 -27.51 -27.25 -19.74
CA GLN A 104 -26.75 -26.24 -19.00
C GLN A 104 -25.38 -26.76 -18.56
N THR A 105 -25.33 -27.98 -18.02
CA THR A 105 -24.07 -28.61 -17.58
C THR A 105 -23.12 -28.84 -18.74
N SER A 106 -23.64 -29.28 -19.91
CA SER A 106 -22.82 -29.44 -21.10
C SER A 106 -22.29 -28.11 -21.64
N ALA A 107 -23.11 -27.05 -21.65
CA ALA A 107 -22.70 -25.72 -22.06
C ALA A 107 -21.62 -25.14 -21.15
N LEU A 108 -21.80 -25.27 -19.81
CA LEU A 108 -20.79 -24.86 -18.83
C LEU A 108 -19.49 -25.65 -18.97
N THR A 109 -19.58 -26.94 -19.21
CA THR A 109 -18.40 -27.80 -19.43
C THR A 109 -17.64 -27.38 -20.69
N GLN A 110 -18.34 -27.08 -21.78
CA GLN A 110 -17.73 -26.58 -23.00
C GLN A 110 -17.07 -25.20 -22.78
N GLU A 111 -17.73 -24.31 -22.04
CA GLU A 111 -17.17 -23.00 -21.71
C GLU A 111 -15.93 -23.10 -20.82
N ILE A 112 -15.94 -23.97 -19.81
CA ILE A 112 -14.76 -24.27 -18.98
C ILE A 112 -13.61 -24.80 -19.85
N GLN A 113 -13.90 -25.72 -20.78
CA GLN A 113 -12.87 -26.24 -21.68
C GLN A 113 -12.33 -25.17 -22.64
N ARG A 114 -13.19 -24.30 -23.15
CA ARG A 114 -12.81 -23.17 -23.99
C ARG A 114 -11.89 -22.21 -23.24
N LEU A 115 -12.32 -21.77 -22.05
CA LEU A 115 -11.55 -20.87 -21.20
C LEU A 115 -10.23 -21.50 -20.73
N SER A 116 -10.23 -22.80 -20.42
CA SER A 116 -9.02 -23.52 -20.06
C SER A 116 -8.01 -23.61 -21.22
N LYS A 117 -8.48 -23.83 -22.45
CA LYS A 117 -7.62 -23.81 -23.64
C LYS A 117 -7.07 -22.39 -23.89
N GLN A 118 -7.93 -21.38 -23.77
CA GLN A 118 -7.51 -19.99 -23.92
C GLN A 118 -6.48 -19.60 -22.85
N TYR A 119 -6.72 -19.93 -21.60
CA TYR A 119 -5.74 -19.72 -20.52
C TYR A 119 -4.43 -20.48 -20.81
N ALA A 120 -4.53 -21.72 -21.27
CA ALA A 120 -3.35 -22.52 -21.64
C ALA A 120 -2.55 -21.91 -22.80
N SER A 121 -3.19 -21.17 -23.72
CA SER A 121 -2.47 -20.49 -24.81
C SER A 121 -1.72 -19.24 -24.35
N TYR A 122 -2.19 -18.57 -23.30
CA TYR A 122 -1.50 -17.41 -22.75
C TYR A 122 -0.35 -17.77 -21.83
N THR A 123 -0.39 -18.95 -21.20
CA THR A 123 0.66 -19.40 -20.28
C THR A 123 1.59 -20.39 -20.96
N SER A 124 2.87 -20.11 -20.91
CA SER A 124 3.88 -21.02 -21.42
C SER A 124 3.84 -22.37 -20.69
N GLY A 125 3.88 -23.48 -21.43
CA GLY A 125 4.16 -24.79 -20.85
C GLY A 125 5.59 -24.94 -20.34
N GLN A 126 6.47 -23.99 -20.72
CA GLN A 126 7.84 -23.89 -20.24
C GLN A 126 7.92 -23.18 -18.90
N SER A 127 9.11 -23.16 -18.31
CA SER A 127 9.38 -22.39 -17.11
C SER A 127 9.33 -20.88 -17.42
N TYR A 128 8.74 -20.11 -16.51
CA TYR A 128 8.67 -18.67 -16.60
C TYR A 128 8.70 -18.03 -15.21
N ILE A 129 8.99 -16.75 -15.15
CA ILE A 129 8.96 -15.96 -13.91
C ILE A 129 8.00 -14.78 -14.04
N VAL A 130 7.33 -14.47 -12.97
CA VAL A 130 6.47 -13.31 -12.80
C VAL A 130 7.06 -12.42 -11.73
N ILE A 131 7.24 -11.13 -12.01
CA ILE A 131 7.80 -10.13 -11.10
C ILE A 131 6.75 -9.07 -10.85
N ASN A 132 6.36 -8.90 -9.59
CA ASN A 132 5.47 -7.86 -9.12
C ASN A 132 6.31 -6.71 -8.55
N THR A 133 6.38 -5.59 -9.29
CA THR A 133 7.17 -4.41 -8.90
C THR A 133 6.52 -3.61 -7.78
N THR A 134 5.21 -3.75 -7.57
CA THR A 134 4.47 -3.05 -6.52
C THR A 134 4.80 -3.61 -5.13
N TYR A 135 4.90 -4.93 -5.03
CA TYR A 135 5.19 -5.62 -3.78
C TYR A 135 6.65 -6.11 -3.68
N ASN A 136 7.45 -5.89 -4.71
CA ASN A 136 8.83 -6.38 -4.81
C ASN A 136 8.93 -7.90 -4.56
N ARG A 137 8.09 -8.65 -5.24
CA ARG A 137 8.02 -10.11 -5.15
C ARG A 137 8.17 -10.76 -6.52
N PHE A 138 8.71 -11.97 -6.52
CA PHE A 138 8.75 -12.81 -7.70
C PHE A 138 8.05 -14.14 -7.46
N PHE A 139 7.59 -14.75 -8.56
CA PHE A 139 6.93 -16.06 -8.60
C PHE A 139 7.51 -16.85 -9.76
N LEU A 140 8.17 -17.96 -9.46
CA LEU A 140 8.81 -18.85 -10.44
C LEU A 140 7.91 -20.04 -10.73
N TYR A 141 7.62 -20.26 -11.98
CA TYR A 141 6.74 -21.32 -12.44
C TYR A 141 7.49 -22.32 -13.32
N LYS A 142 7.16 -23.60 -13.16
CA LYS A 142 7.58 -24.69 -14.04
C LYS A 142 6.37 -25.56 -14.35
N ASN A 143 6.12 -25.85 -15.63
CA ASN A 143 4.94 -26.62 -16.05
C ASN A 143 3.62 -26.05 -15.45
N LYS A 144 3.48 -24.75 -15.44
CA LYS A 144 2.33 -24.00 -14.87
C LYS A 144 2.12 -24.12 -13.36
N LYS A 145 3.03 -24.80 -12.65
CA LYS A 145 3.01 -24.90 -11.18
C LYS A 145 3.98 -23.89 -10.60
N LEU A 146 3.54 -23.18 -9.57
CA LEU A 146 4.42 -22.36 -8.75
C LEU A 146 5.40 -23.27 -8.03
N ILE A 147 6.69 -23.05 -8.25
CA ILE A 147 7.76 -23.87 -7.64
C ILE A 147 8.59 -23.07 -6.62
N ARG A 148 8.61 -21.74 -6.74
CA ARG A 148 9.29 -20.85 -5.79
C ARG A 148 8.70 -19.46 -5.85
N GLU A 149 8.65 -18.80 -4.71
CA GLU A 149 8.36 -17.37 -4.58
C GLU A 149 9.27 -16.74 -3.55
N GLY A 150 9.48 -15.45 -3.66
CA GLY A 150 10.34 -14.74 -2.71
C GLY A 150 10.28 -13.22 -2.92
N THR A 151 11.15 -12.54 -2.20
CA THR A 151 11.31 -11.09 -2.31
C THR A 151 12.39 -10.77 -3.35
N CYS A 152 12.19 -9.69 -4.08
CA CYS A 152 13.18 -9.11 -4.98
C CYS A 152 13.23 -7.59 -4.77
N SER A 153 14.24 -6.93 -5.33
CA SER A 153 14.27 -5.46 -5.39
C SER A 153 14.14 -5.00 -6.82
N THR A 154 13.41 -3.91 -7.02
CA THR A 154 13.12 -3.33 -8.34
C THR A 154 13.51 -1.86 -8.40
N GLY A 155 13.27 -1.19 -9.52
CA GLY A 155 13.64 0.20 -9.76
C GLY A 155 13.07 1.17 -8.73
N SER A 156 13.90 2.14 -8.34
CA SER A 156 13.58 3.12 -7.29
C SER A 156 12.63 4.22 -7.72
N TYR A 157 12.35 4.34 -9.01
CA TYR A 157 11.60 5.45 -9.63
C TYR A 157 12.26 6.83 -9.45
N LYS A 158 13.48 6.88 -8.92
CA LYS A 158 14.25 8.12 -8.82
C LYS A 158 14.64 8.61 -10.21
N ARG A 159 14.77 9.92 -10.33
CA ARG A 159 15.27 10.57 -11.55
C ARG A 159 16.62 11.21 -11.25
N LEU A 160 17.62 10.83 -12.02
CA LEU A 160 18.92 11.50 -12.10
C LEU A 160 18.88 12.48 -13.26
N GLN A 161 19.29 13.72 -13.03
CA GLN A 161 19.35 14.77 -14.06
C GLN A 161 20.66 15.54 -13.92
N THR A 162 21.34 15.76 -15.04
CA THR A 162 22.54 16.60 -15.09
C THR A 162 22.19 18.04 -15.42
N ALA A 163 23.12 18.95 -15.18
CA ALA A 163 22.98 20.36 -15.53
C ALA A 163 22.83 20.56 -17.06
N GLU A 164 23.44 19.67 -17.87
CA GLU A 164 23.37 19.68 -19.34
C GLU A 164 22.07 19.07 -19.90
N GLY A 165 21.10 18.72 -19.05
CA GLY A 165 19.79 18.25 -19.47
C GLY A 165 19.69 16.75 -19.72
N ARG A 166 20.75 15.94 -19.55
CA ARG A 166 20.64 14.48 -19.60
C ARG A 166 19.84 13.98 -18.39
N SER A 167 18.96 13.01 -18.60
CA SER A 167 18.18 12.47 -17.48
C SER A 167 17.92 10.96 -17.61
N TRP A 168 17.91 10.26 -16.47
CA TRP A 168 17.61 8.85 -16.34
C TRP A 168 16.54 8.66 -15.28
N THR A 169 15.56 7.83 -15.57
CA THR A 169 14.54 7.42 -14.60
C THR A 169 14.75 5.95 -14.28
N PHE A 170 15.06 5.67 -13.03
CA PHE A 170 15.43 4.33 -12.55
C PHE A 170 14.19 3.49 -12.25
N LYS A 171 13.56 2.96 -13.31
CA LYS A 171 12.36 2.13 -13.20
C LYS A 171 12.61 0.75 -13.82
N THR A 172 12.09 -0.30 -13.21
CA THR A 172 12.01 -1.61 -13.84
C THR A 172 10.93 -1.55 -14.93
N PRO A 173 11.26 -1.92 -16.17
CA PRO A 173 10.29 -1.89 -17.26
C PRO A 173 9.20 -2.93 -17.03
N ARG A 174 7.94 -2.56 -17.32
CA ARG A 174 6.80 -3.46 -17.23
C ARG A 174 6.49 -4.05 -18.59
N GLY A 175 6.02 -5.28 -18.60
CA GLY A 175 5.66 -5.97 -19.83
C GLY A 175 6.09 -7.43 -19.86
N LYS A 176 6.14 -7.99 -21.05
CA LYS A 176 6.61 -9.34 -21.33
C LYS A 176 8.00 -9.30 -21.94
N PHE A 177 8.93 -9.94 -21.28
CA PHE A 177 10.33 -10.08 -21.70
C PHE A 177 10.68 -11.54 -21.92
N GLU A 178 11.87 -11.78 -22.43
CA GLU A 178 12.47 -13.09 -22.60
C GLU A 178 13.90 -13.06 -22.07
N ILE A 179 14.35 -14.17 -21.52
CA ILE A 179 15.76 -14.34 -21.16
C ILE A 179 16.57 -14.38 -22.46
N GLN A 180 17.44 -13.40 -22.67
CA GLN A 180 18.29 -13.28 -23.86
C GLN A 180 19.67 -13.90 -23.63
N GLY A 181 20.15 -13.91 -22.39
CA GLY A 181 21.45 -14.45 -22.04
C GLY A 181 21.50 -14.87 -20.58
N LYS A 182 22.45 -15.75 -20.26
CA LYS A 182 22.72 -16.22 -18.90
C LYS A 182 24.22 -16.16 -18.67
N ARG A 183 24.65 -15.60 -17.55
CA ARG A 183 26.06 -15.42 -17.19
C ARG A 183 26.32 -15.92 -15.78
N THR A 184 27.44 -16.58 -15.59
CA THR A 184 28.00 -16.94 -14.28
C THR A 184 29.15 -15.99 -13.95
N ASN A 185 29.29 -15.61 -12.68
CA ASN A 185 30.29 -14.66 -12.21
C ASN A 185 30.32 -13.37 -13.07
N PRO A 186 29.16 -12.71 -13.29
CA PRO A 186 29.09 -11.57 -14.18
C PRO A 186 29.82 -10.37 -13.58
N SER A 187 30.59 -9.66 -14.43
CA SER A 187 31.08 -8.32 -14.11
C SER A 187 30.09 -7.28 -14.59
N TRP A 188 29.91 -6.22 -13.82
CA TRP A 188 29.05 -5.12 -14.19
C TRP A 188 29.82 -4.10 -15.04
N HIS A 189 29.30 -3.82 -16.22
CA HIS A 189 29.79 -2.72 -17.04
C HIS A 189 29.02 -1.44 -16.63
N LYS A 190 29.69 -0.55 -15.89
CA LYS A 190 29.11 0.70 -15.36
C LYS A 190 28.71 1.62 -16.50
N PRO A 191 27.43 1.99 -16.64
CA PRO A 191 26.97 3.00 -17.58
C PRO A 191 27.33 4.42 -17.10
N ASP A 192 27.18 5.40 -17.97
CA ASP A 192 27.54 6.80 -17.68
C ASP A 192 26.86 7.32 -16.41
N TRP A 193 25.59 7.01 -16.24
CA TRP A 193 24.83 7.48 -15.09
C TRP A 193 25.40 7.03 -13.73
N ALA A 194 26.08 5.88 -13.68
CA ALA A 194 26.67 5.39 -12.45
C ALA A 194 27.82 6.30 -11.95
N PHE A 195 28.64 6.79 -12.87
CA PHE A 195 29.69 7.74 -12.54
C PHE A 195 29.10 9.11 -12.19
N ILE A 196 28.09 9.56 -12.93
CA ILE A 196 27.41 10.84 -12.70
C ILE A 196 26.73 10.87 -11.32
N GLU A 197 26.05 9.77 -10.93
CA GLU A 197 25.42 9.65 -9.62
C GLU A 197 26.44 9.72 -8.46
N GLU A 198 27.64 9.17 -8.68
CA GLU A 198 28.75 9.21 -7.74
C GLU A 198 29.54 10.54 -7.76
N GLY A 199 29.18 11.47 -8.67
CA GLY A 199 29.90 12.74 -8.86
C GLY A 199 31.29 12.56 -9.48
N LEU A 200 31.53 11.46 -10.17
CA LEU A 200 32.81 11.12 -10.79
C LEU A 200 32.80 11.46 -12.28
N PRO A 201 33.98 11.76 -12.87
CA PRO A 201 34.10 11.94 -14.31
C PRO A 201 33.78 10.63 -15.04
N VAL A 202 33.04 10.73 -16.14
CA VAL A 202 32.66 9.58 -16.97
C VAL A 202 33.84 9.13 -17.82
N PRO A 203 34.38 7.90 -17.61
CA PRO A 203 35.51 7.39 -18.39
C PRO A 203 35.09 7.06 -19.85
N PRO A 204 36.05 6.91 -20.78
CA PRO A 204 35.78 6.35 -22.10
C PRO A 204 35.06 5.00 -22.03
N LYS A 205 34.32 4.65 -23.12
CA LYS A 205 33.48 3.45 -23.13
C LYS A 205 34.24 2.12 -22.98
N ASP A 206 35.44 2.09 -23.43
CA ASP A 206 36.40 0.96 -23.42
C ASP A 206 37.30 0.94 -22.17
N SER A 207 37.14 1.90 -21.28
CA SER A 207 37.96 2.01 -20.08
C SER A 207 37.76 0.80 -19.12
N PRO A 208 38.86 0.21 -18.60
CA PRO A 208 38.77 -0.80 -17.56
C PRO A 208 38.04 -0.34 -16.29
N LEU A 209 38.02 0.99 -16.01
CA LEU A 209 37.32 1.58 -14.87
C LEU A 209 35.80 1.39 -14.89
N ARG A 210 35.25 0.99 -16.05
CA ARG A 210 33.82 0.69 -16.20
C ARG A 210 33.45 -0.72 -15.73
N TRP A 211 34.42 -1.57 -15.50
CA TRP A 211 34.14 -2.96 -15.13
C TRP A 211 34.28 -3.17 -13.63
N GLU A 212 33.19 -3.61 -13.00
CA GLU A 212 33.13 -3.88 -11.57
C GLU A 212 32.72 -5.33 -11.34
N PRO A 213 33.65 -6.20 -10.87
CA PRO A 213 33.35 -7.59 -10.60
C PRO A 213 32.58 -7.75 -9.28
N TYR A 214 31.90 -8.87 -9.11
CA TYR A 214 31.22 -9.37 -7.89
C TYR A 214 29.96 -8.61 -7.45
N VAL A 215 29.67 -7.42 -7.93
CA VAL A 215 28.50 -6.60 -7.49
C VAL A 215 27.16 -7.18 -7.96
N LEU A 216 27.16 -8.00 -9.00
CA LEU A 216 25.96 -8.62 -9.57
C LEU A 216 25.64 -10.01 -8.96
N GLY A 217 26.46 -10.49 -8.00
CA GLY A 217 26.35 -11.84 -7.46
C GLY A 217 26.84 -12.92 -8.44
N ASP A 218 26.54 -14.18 -8.16
CA ASP A 218 27.08 -15.32 -8.90
C ASP A 218 26.45 -15.54 -10.27
N TYR A 219 25.25 -15.04 -10.50
CA TYR A 219 24.47 -15.25 -11.71
C TYR A 219 23.81 -13.96 -12.21
N ALA A 220 23.66 -13.85 -13.53
CA ALA A 220 22.82 -12.86 -14.17
C ALA A 220 22.04 -13.46 -15.34
N LEU A 221 20.78 -13.04 -15.50
CA LEU A 221 19.92 -13.36 -16.64
C LEU A 221 19.58 -12.05 -17.34
N ASP A 222 19.98 -11.91 -18.59
CA ASP A 222 19.80 -10.72 -19.40
C ASP A 222 18.38 -10.67 -19.98
N LEU A 223 17.74 -9.49 -19.91
CA LEU A 223 16.38 -9.26 -20.42
C LEU A 223 16.37 -8.36 -21.68
N GLY A 224 17.52 -7.85 -22.09
CA GLY A 224 17.67 -6.83 -23.12
C GLY A 224 17.74 -5.42 -22.52
N ASP A 225 18.14 -4.45 -23.34
CA ASP A 225 18.24 -3.02 -22.99
C ASP A 225 19.00 -2.75 -21.67
N SER A 226 20.02 -3.58 -21.40
CA SER A 226 20.81 -3.53 -20.16
C SER A 226 20.04 -3.87 -18.87
N TYR A 227 18.82 -4.39 -18.95
CA TYR A 227 18.10 -4.90 -17.79
C TYR A 227 18.44 -6.36 -17.52
N MET A 228 18.54 -6.69 -16.25
CA MET A 228 18.93 -8.03 -15.79
C MET A 228 18.15 -8.45 -14.53
N ILE A 229 18.05 -9.76 -14.35
CA ILE A 229 17.82 -10.38 -13.05
C ILE A 229 19.17 -10.82 -12.53
N HIS A 230 19.61 -10.37 -11.36
CA HIS A 230 20.94 -10.65 -10.83
C HIS A 230 20.96 -10.66 -9.29
N GLY A 231 22.06 -11.04 -8.71
CA GLY A 231 22.29 -11.02 -7.26
C GLY A 231 22.61 -9.63 -6.72
N THR A 232 23.03 -9.57 -5.48
CA THR A 232 23.41 -8.32 -4.84
C THR A 232 24.32 -8.56 -3.64
N ILE A 233 25.28 -7.70 -3.46
CA ILE A 233 26.03 -7.58 -2.22
C ILE A 233 25.25 -6.83 -1.12
N TYR A 234 24.19 -6.08 -1.51
CA TYR A 234 23.37 -5.25 -0.61
C TYR A 234 22.13 -6.00 -0.10
N LYS A 235 22.31 -7.13 0.57
CA LYS A 235 21.22 -8.02 1.01
C LYS A 235 20.18 -7.37 1.91
N ARG A 236 20.57 -6.36 2.71
CA ARG A 236 19.64 -5.62 3.60
C ARG A 236 18.57 -4.81 2.87
N GLN A 237 18.76 -4.53 1.60
CA GLN A 237 17.84 -3.74 0.78
C GLN A 237 16.89 -4.61 -0.07
N LEU A 238 16.95 -5.94 0.07
CA LEU A 238 16.03 -6.82 -0.64
C LEU A 238 14.60 -6.60 -0.17
N GLY A 239 13.66 -6.63 -1.12
CA GLY A 239 12.25 -6.32 -0.89
C GLY A 239 11.90 -4.85 -1.06
N MET A 240 12.88 -3.96 -1.35
CA MET A 240 12.67 -2.52 -1.50
C MET A 240 12.88 -2.07 -2.95
N PRO A 241 12.20 -1.01 -3.41
CA PRO A 241 12.42 -0.40 -4.73
C PRO A 241 13.66 0.51 -4.68
N VAL A 242 14.85 -0.07 -4.84
CA VAL A 242 16.13 0.63 -4.65
C VAL A 242 17.09 0.49 -5.82
N THR A 243 16.69 -0.20 -6.89
CA THR A 243 17.59 -0.44 -8.02
C THR A 243 17.47 0.66 -9.08
N HIS A 244 18.37 0.64 -10.03
CA HIS A 244 18.36 1.53 -11.21
C HIS A 244 17.53 0.94 -12.38
N GLY A 245 16.77 -0.15 -12.11
CA GLY A 245 15.90 -0.78 -13.09
C GLY A 245 16.03 -2.30 -13.17
N CYS A 246 17.19 -2.86 -12.84
CA CYS A 246 17.38 -4.30 -12.74
C CYS A 246 16.57 -4.90 -11.58
N VAL A 247 16.38 -6.21 -11.61
CA VAL A 247 15.73 -6.98 -10.55
C VAL A 247 16.81 -7.69 -9.74
N ARG A 248 16.90 -7.40 -8.45
CA ARG A 248 17.86 -8.03 -7.53
C ARG A 248 17.19 -9.11 -6.70
N MET A 249 17.88 -10.22 -6.52
CA MET A 249 17.44 -11.36 -5.71
C MET A 249 18.54 -11.77 -4.72
N ASN A 250 18.18 -12.51 -3.69
CA ASN A 250 19.16 -13.20 -2.86
C ASN A 250 19.79 -14.37 -3.63
N ASP A 251 20.88 -14.90 -3.11
CA ASP A 251 21.68 -15.90 -3.83
C ASP A 251 20.91 -17.20 -4.07
N GLU A 252 20.17 -17.70 -3.08
CA GLU A 252 19.41 -18.96 -3.17
C GLU A 252 18.24 -18.86 -4.18
N ASP A 253 17.52 -17.74 -4.16
CA ASP A 253 16.42 -17.50 -5.09
C ASP A 253 16.95 -17.31 -6.51
N LEU A 254 18.04 -16.56 -6.65
CA LEU A 254 18.68 -16.33 -7.93
C LEU A 254 19.21 -17.64 -8.55
N GLU A 255 19.84 -18.48 -7.76
CA GLU A 255 20.31 -19.80 -8.24
C GLU A 255 19.14 -20.65 -8.72
N ALA A 256 18.03 -20.71 -7.96
CA ALA A 256 16.85 -21.44 -8.36
C ALA A 256 16.25 -20.92 -9.66
N VAL A 257 16.17 -19.59 -9.82
CA VAL A 257 15.70 -18.91 -11.04
C VAL A 257 16.65 -19.22 -12.20
N PHE A 258 17.96 -19.09 -11.99
CA PHE A 258 18.98 -19.34 -13.00
C PHE A 258 18.96 -20.80 -13.49
N ARG A 259 18.84 -21.77 -12.59
CA ARG A 259 18.77 -23.20 -12.94
C ARG A 259 17.46 -23.58 -13.65
N THR A 260 16.37 -22.89 -13.35
CA THR A 260 15.04 -23.24 -13.86
C THR A 260 14.73 -22.58 -15.21
N LEU A 261 15.16 -21.34 -15.42
CA LEU A 261 14.91 -20.58 -16.64
C LEU A 261 16.02 -20.83 -17.67
N ASN A 262 15.61 -20.97 -18.93
CA ASN A 262 16.50 -21.07 -20.08
C ASN A 262 16.43 -19.79 -20.92
N ILE A 263 17.37 -19.64 -21.86
CA ILE A 263 17.26 -18.60 -22.91
C ILE A 263 15.93 -18.82 -23.65
N GLY A 264 15.19 -17.73 -23.87
CA GLY A 264 13.84 -17.74 -24.42
C GLY A 264 12.72 -17.95 -23.40
N SER A 265 13.03 -18.27 -22.13
CA SER A 265 12.02 -18.31 -21.05
C SER A 265 11.38 -16.94 -20.86
N LYS A 266 10.05 -16.93 -20.61
CA LYS A 266 9.29 -15.68 -20.48
C LYS A 266 9.45 -15.08 -19.09
N VAL A 267 9.55 -13.76 -19.07
CA VAL A 267 9.59 -12.93 -17.85
C VAL A 267 8.43 -11.92 -17.95
N TYR A 268 7.51 -11.98 -17.02
CA TYR A 268 6.39 -11.06 -16.93
C TYR A 268 6.62 -10.10 -15.78
N ILE A 269 6.62 -8.79 -16.05
CA ILE A 269 6.87 -7.72 -15.07
C ILE A 269 5.65 -6.78 -15.04
N PHE A 270 5.04 -6.56 -13.88
CA PHE A 270 3.87 -5.70 -13.70
C PHE A 270 3.90 -4.87 -12.41
#